data_e3f8b6e8e5aa46fddf1df74594936af9
#
_entry.id   e3f8b6e8e5aa46fddf1df74594936af9
#
_cell.length_a   1.000
_cell.length_b   1.000
_cell.length_c   1.000
_cell.angle_alpha   90.00
_cell.angle_beta   90.00
_cell.angle_gamma   90.00
#
_symmetry.space_group_name_H-M   'P 1'
#
loop_
_entity.id
_entity.type
_entity.pdbx_description
1 polymer ?
#
loop_
_entity_poly.entity_id
_entity_poly.type
_entity_poly.pdbx_seq_one_letter_code
_entity_poly.pdbx_strand_id
1 'polypeptide(L)'
;MTILLTLSQLEITGAEVYAIEIAEKLIDRGHTCFIMSDTLSLKTRAKYIPVNFNKRKLWNRIYQIIFLILFIKKNKVQLIHANSRASGWISYFASRICGIPLVTTVHGKLHVHLSSKIVKVFGDYIFAVCENVAKHLQEDFNVPSSKIEVLRNPVSIFQIDVPTSGERKTIGIISSRLTGPKGDVIYQVLDNIVDKVDAEIVVLGAKSIPERFKKFFGKVKFLGQICDFYEFWKAMNQFDVIIGSGRIAIKSIMLDKPTIAIGESEGIGQVTRENIKECLESNFGDIAKERRYDWVKILNDVRQSLNHNKVEQDVREIVLKEYNPVKIFNRIESVYQALIIRKRRREIPILAYHRVVRDKSEAGRHGIFVTVEQFEKHMKFLAKRGFKTITFKDLENVDRTNPNEKYVILTFDDGYEDNYTLAFPILKKYGFKAVIFLVSDLEYNIWDSNFGEPKVKLLNSEQCLEMLDYGIEFGSHGRYHRDLTKLGVYDVEDEVFNSKLTLEERLGVKIISFCYPYGKVNDLVKEIVKKAGYKYGVATDSGPVILHEDFYHIRRILIFPNTTTYRFSRKVRGDYNFKRVGM
;
A
#
# COMPACT_ATOMS: atom_id res chain seq x y z
N MET A 1 7.59 5.28 17.84
CA MET A 1 6.41 5.78 17.10
C MET A 1 5.20 5.79 18.02
N THR A 2 4.20 6.62 17.73
CA THR A 2 2.89 6.61 18.41
C THR A 2 1.84 6.08 17.43
N ILE A 3 1.28 4.93 17.72
CA ILE A 3 0.43 4.16 16.81
C ILE A 3 -0.95 3.97 17.42
N LEU A 4 -1.98 4.12 16.58
CA LEU A 4 -3.36 3.88 16.96
C LEU A 4 -3.91 2.70 16.17
N LEU A 5 -4.29 1.62 16.86
CA LEU A 5 -5.01 0.50 16.27
C LEU A 5 -6.51 0.69 16.49
N THR A 6 -7.30 0.56 15.43
CA THR A 6 -8.75 0.71 15.48
C THR A 6 -9.46 -0.55 14.99
N LEU A 7 -10.47 -1.00 15.72
CA LEU A 7 -11.29 -2.15 15.32
C LEU A 7 -12.72 -1.99 15.84
N SER A 8 -13.68 -2.67 15.20
CA SER A 8 -15.07 -2.69 15.62
C SER A 8 -15.50 -4.14 15.82
N GLN A 9 -15.86 -4.48 17.02
CA GLN A 9 -16.27 -5.82 17.42
C GLN A 9 -17.02 -5.82 18.75
N LEU A 10 -17.84 -6.85 18.95
CA LEU A 10 -18.63 -7.06 20.17
C LEU A 10 -18.22 -8.35 20.91
N GLU A 11 -17.34 -9.16 20.30
CA GLU A 11 -16.89 -10.44 20.81
C GLU A 11 -15.39 -10.62 20.48
N ILE A 12 -14.72 -11.58 21.15
CA ILE A 12 -13.34 -11.94 20.82
C ILE A 12 -13.28 -12.47 19.39
N THR A 13 -12.52 -11.78 18.56
CA THR A 13 -12.31 -12.13 17.15
C THR A 13 -10.82 -12.31 16.85
N GLY A 14 -10.53 -12.96 15.72
CA GLY A 14 -9.15 -13.01 15.22
C GLY A 14 -8.51 -11.64 14.99
N ALA A 15 -9.32 -10.61 14.68
CA ALA A 15 -8.86 -9.23 14.51
C ALA A 15 -8.46 -8.57 15.84
N GLU A 16 -9.15 -8.90 16.95
CA GLU A 16 -8.76 -8.41 18.30
C GLU A 16 -7.42 -9.02 18.70
N VAL A 17 -7.31 -10.35 18.60
CA VAL A 17 -6.06 -11.04 18.91
C VAL A 17 -4.89 -10.48 18.08
N TYR A 18 -5.11 -10.27 16.79
CA TYR A 18 -4.11 -9.68 15.89
C TYR A 18 -3.71 -8.26 16.33
N ALA A 19 -4.68 -7.40 16.63
CA ALA A 19 -4.39 -6.02 17.05
C ALA A 19 -3.62 -5.95 18.37
N ILE A 20 -3.97 -6.83 19.32
CA ILE A 20 -3.28 -6.92 20.62
C ILE A 20 -1.86 -7.46 20.44
N GLU A 21 -1.66 -8.54 19.67
CA GLU A 21 -0.33 -9.10 19.41
C GLU A 21 0.60 -8.05 18.77
N ILE A 22 0.09 -7.26 17.81
CA ILE A 22 0.85 -6.16 17.20
C ILE A 22 1.19 -5.10 18.25
N ALA A 23 0.19 -4.66 19.04
CA ALA A 23 0.40 -3.63 20.05
C ALA A 23 1.46 -4.05 21.08
N GLU A 24 1.38 -5.28 21.58
CA GLU A 24 2.33 -5.83 22.57
C GLU A 24 3.77 -5.84 22.00
N LYS A 25 3.94 -6.34 20.78
CA LYS A 25 5.27 -6.39 20.14
C LYS A 25 5.84 -5.01 19.82
N LEU A 26 5.00 -4.06 19.46
CA LEU A 26 5.43 -2.68 19.23
C LEU A 26 5.82 -2.00 20.56
N ILE A 27 5.10 -2.30 21.66
CA ILE A 27 5.44 -1.80 23.00
C ILE A 27 6.78 -2.40 23.46
N ASP A 28 7.02 -3.69 23.24
CA ASP A 28 8.32 -4.33 23.52
C ASP A 28 9.49 -3.61 22.83
N ARG A 29 9.23 -2.97 21.68
CA ARG A 29 10.21 -2.20 20.90
C ARG A 29 10.24 -0.70 21.24
N GLY A 30 9.60 -0.29 22.33
CA GLY A 30 9.60 1.11 22.80
C GLY A 30 8.62 2.04 22.07
N HIS A 31 7.61 1.50 21.37
CA HIS A 31 6.58 2.31 20.74
C HIS A 31 5.40 2.55 21.68
N THR A 32 4.69 3.66 21.48
CA THR A 32 3.43 3.95 22.22
C THR A 32 2.25 3.47 21.38
N CYS A 33 1.43 2.57 21.97
CA CYS A 33 0.27 2.02 21.27
C CYS A 33 -1.03 2.37 21.99
N PHE A 34 -2.03 2.75 21.20
CA PHE A 34 -3.42 2.91 21.61
C PHE A 34 -4.29 1.91 20.87
N ILE A 35 -5.30 1.37 21.55
CA ILE A 35 -6.35 0.55 20.93
C ILE A 35 -7.69 1.24 21.12
N MET A 36 -8.41 1.47 20.03
CA MET A 36 -9.79 1.96 20.03
C MET A 36 -10.73 0.89 19.49
N SER A 37 -11.71 0.48 20.29
CA SER A 37 -12.73 -0.49 19.85
C SER A 37 -14.02 -0.33 20.64
N ASP A 38 -15.09 -0.99 20.16
CA ASP A 38 -16.38 -1.06 20.87
C ASP A 38 -16.23 -1.78 22.20
N THR A 39 -15.48 -2.89 22.21
CA THR A 39 -15.14 -3.70 23.40
C THR A 39 -13.69 -4.15 23.33
N LEU A 40 -13.11 -4.49 24.47
CA LEU A 40 -11.81 -5.14 24.57
C LEU A 40 -11.92 -6.25 25.62
N SER A 41 -11.82 -7.49 25.20
CA SER A 41 -12.02 -8.67 26.05
C SER A 41 -10.70 -9.24 26.59
N LEU A 42 -9.60 -9.03 25.87
CA LEU A 42 -8.29 -9.56 26.21
C LEU A 42 -7.43 -8.50 26.90
N LYS A 43 -6.57 -8.92 27.82
CA LYS A 43 -5.62 -8.02 28.51
C LYS A 43 -4.54 -7.53 27.56
N THR A 44 -4.15 -6.24 27.69
CA THR A 44 -3.06 -5.62 26.93
C THR A 44 -2.43 -4.47 27.71
N ARG A 45 -1.15 -4.19 27.44
CA ARG A 45 -0.43 -3.00 27.94
C ARG A 45 -0.75 -1.74 27.11
N ALA A 46 -1.35 -1.91 25.92
CA ALA A 46 -1.77 -0.77 25.12
C ALA A 46 -2.86 0.04 25.81
N LYS A 47 -2.84 1.36 25.64
CA LYS A 47 -3.87 2.24 26.23
C LYS A 47 -5.19 2.06 25.49
N TYR A 48 -6.17 1.46 26.17
CA TYR A 48 -7.50 1.22 25.62
C TYR A 48 -8.39 2.47 25.69
N ILE A 49 -9.09 2.75 24.61
CA ILE A 49 -10.04 3.86 24.46
C ILE A 49 -11.36 3.29 23.92
N PRO A 50 -12.44 3.24 24.72
CA PRO A 50 -13.73 2.75 24.26
C PRO A 50 -14.35 3.72 23.25
N VAL A 51 -14.66 3.23 22.03
CA VAL A 51 -15.32 4.00 20.98
C VAL A 51 -16.32 3.11 20.25
N ASN A 52 -17.56 3.52 20.19
CA ASN A 52 -18.67 2.73 19.67
C ASN A 52 -18.76 2.80 18.14
N PHE A 53 -17.82 2.18 17.42
CA PHE A 53 -17.77 2.16 15.95
C PHE A 53 -18.98 1.47 15.32
N ASN A 54 -19.69 0.64 16.09
CA ASN A 54 -20.86 -0.09 15.63
C ASN A 54 -22.10 0.81 15.43
N LYS A 55 -22.11 2.00 16.04
CA LYS A 55 -23.15 3.01 15.81
C LYS A 55 -22.96 3.68 14.44
N ARG A 56 -23.69 3.18 13.39
CA ARG A 56 -23.47 3.54 11.98
C ARG A 56 -24.31 4.73 11.48
N LYS A 57 -25.16 5.36 12.31
CA LYS A 57 -25.91 6.56 11.92
C LYS A 57 -24.95 7.71 11.58
N LEU A 58 -25.30 8.53 10.59
CA LEU A 58 -24.42 9.57 10.04
C LEU A 58 -23.86 10.53 11.12
N TRP A 59 -24.71 11.01 12.02
CA TRP A 59 -24.29 11.90 13.11
C TRP A 59 -23.28 11.26 14.06
N ASN A 60 -23.45 9.97 14.38
CA ASN A 60 -22.49 9.25 15.20
C ASN A 60 -21.14 9.15 14.50
N ARG A 61 -21.11 8.92 13.18
CA ARG A 61 -19.87 8.86 12.40
C ARG A 61 -19.15 10.20 12.36
N ILE A 62 -19.88 11.31 12.19
CA ILE A 62 -19.30 12.66 12.24
C ILE A 62 -18.68 12.91 13.62
N TYR A 63 -19.41 12.61 14.70
CA TYR A 63 -18.88 12.72 16.06
C TYR A 63 -17.62 11.86 16.26
N GLN A 64 -17.64 10.61 15.83
CA GLN A 64 -16.48 9.70 15.92
C GLN A 64 -15.27 10.21 15.14
N ILE A 65 -15.47 10.80 13.94
CA ILE A 65 -14.40 11.41 13.15
C ILE A 65 -13.80 12.60 13.89
N ILE A 66 -14.63 13.51 14.42
CA ILE A 66 -14.17 14.68 15.18
C ILE A 66 -13.39 14.24 16.44
N PHE A 67 -13.95 13.29 17.20
CA PHE A 67 -13.29 12.72 18.37
C PHE A 67 -11.92 12.15 18.00
N LEU A 68 -11.84 11.36 16.91
CA LEU A 68 -10.60 10.76 16.47
C LEU A 68 -9.56 11.81 16.04
N ILE A 69 -9.98 12.88 15.34
CA ILE A 69 -9.11 14.00 14.94
C ILE A 69 -8.51 14.69 16.19
N LEU A 70 -9.35 14.98 17.20
CA LEU A 70 -8.88 15.61 18.43
C LEU A 70 -7.93 14.68 19.21
N PHE A 71 -8.25 13.40 19.26
CA PHE A 71 -7.40 12.38 19.89
C PHE A 71 -6.03 12.27 19.21
N ILE A 72 -6.00 12.21 17.88
CA ILE A 72 -4.76 12.15 17.07
C ILE A 72 -3.87 13.34 17.39
N LYS A 73 -4.44 14.55 17.39
CA LYS A 73 -3.69 15.78 17.66
C LYS A 73 -3.17 15.84 19.09
N LYS A 74 -4.03 15.52 20.08
CA LYS A 74 -3.68 15.54 21.52
C LYS A 74 -2.55 14.56 21.86
N ASN A 75 -2.63 13.34 21.31
CA ASN A 75 -1.69 12.26 21.63
C ASN A 75 -0.54 12.14 20.61
N LYS A 76 -0.42 13.07 19.66
CA LYS A 76 0.61 13.08 18.61
C LYS A 76 0.72 11.74 17.87
N VAL A 77 -0.45 11.14 17.54
CA VAL A 77 -0.51 9.88 16.80
C VAL A 77 0.13 10.06 15.43
N GLN A 78 1.00 9.15 15.03
CA GLN A 78 1.79 9.23 13.81
C GLN A 78 1.26 8.33 12.69
N LEU A 79 0.50 7.28 13.06
CA LEU A 79 -0.08 6.31 12.13
C LEU A 79 -1.33 5.69 12.74
N ILE A 80 -2.34 5.43 11.90
CA ILE A 80 -3.50 4.61 12.25
C ILE A 80 -3.40 3.27 11.54
N HIS A 81 -3.70 2.17 12.25
CA HIS A 81 -3.89 0.86 11.65
C HIS A 81 -5.31 0.37 11.93
N ALA A 82 -6.14 0.29 10.89
CA ALA A 82 -7.53 -0.13 10.98
C ALA A 82 -7.67 -1.64 10.70
N ASN A 83 -8.31 -2.36 11.61
CA ASN A 83 -8.48 -3.82 11.56
C ASN A 83 -9.92 -4.25 11.31
N SER A 84 -10.82 -3.31 11.02
CA SER A 84 -12.20 -3.59 10.64
C SER A 84 -12.73 -2.54 9.67
N ARG A 85 -13.76 -2.91 8.89
CA ARG A 85 -14.36 -1.98 7.92
C ARG A 85 -15.02 -0.76 8.58
N ALA A 86 -15.69 -0.96 9.71
CA ALA A 86 -16.40 0.13 10.39
C ALA A 86 -15.43 1.17 10.96
N SER A 87 -14.37 0.72 11.64
CA SER A 87 -13.31 1.61 12.13
C SER A 87 -12.48 2.20 11.00
N GLY A 88 -12.22 1.43 9.93
CA GLY A 88 -11.48 1.87 8.75
C GLY A 88 -12.11 3.07 8.06
N TRP A 89 -13.45 3.10 7.98
CA TRP A 89 -14.19 4.22 7.39
C TRP A 89 -13.93 5.53 8.13
N ILE A 90 -14.02 5.50 9.45
CA ILE A 90 -13.79 6.67 10.34
C ILE A 90 -12.32 7.06 10.32
N SER A 91 -11.43 6.08 10.42
CA SER A 91 -9.98 6.26 10.37
C SER A 91 -9.52 6.89 9.07
N TYR A 92 -10.16 6.55 7.94
CA TYR A 92 -9.83 7.11 6.64
C TYR A 92 -10.02 8.63 6.59
N PHE A 93 -11.18 9.14 7.02
CA PHE A 93 -11.42 10.59 7.02
C PHE A 93 -10.53 11.31 8.04
N ALA A 94 -10.39 10.77 9.24
CA ALA A 94 -9.53 11.35 10.27
C ALA A 94 -8.06 11.41 9.83
N SER A 95 -7.53 10.34 9.22
CA SER A 95 -6.16 10.30 8.73
C SER A 95 -5.89 11.32 7.63
N ARG A 96 -6.85 11.51 6.70
CA ARG A 96 -6.75 12.51 5.63
C ARG A 96 -6.75 13.94 6.18
N ILE A 97 -7.61 14.24 7.16
CA ILE A 97 -7.67 15.57 7.79
C ILE A 97 -6.41 15.85 8.62
N CYS A 98 -5.89 14.85 9.33
CA CYS A 98 -4.69 15.00 10.16
C CYS A 98 -3.37 14.86 9.36
N GLY A 99 -3.40 14.43 8.10
CA GLY A 99 -2.20 14.24 7.28
C GLY A 99 -1.31 13.08 7.73
N ILE A 100 -1.84 12.09 8.47
CA ILE A 100 -1.09 10.91 8.91
C ILE A 100 -1.43 9.68 8.07
N PRO A 101 -0.51 8.68 7.96
CA PRO A 101 -0.78 7.47 7.19
C PRO A 101 -1.84 6.59 7.85
N LEU A 102 -2.60 5.90 6.99
CA LEU A 102 -3.53 4.85 7.37
C LEU A 102 -3.11 3.52 6.75
N VAL A 103 -2.89 2.51 7.58
CA VAL A 103 -2.75 1.11 7.19
C VAL A 103 -4.08 0.40 7.45
N THR A 104 -4.45 -0.55 6.62
CA THR A 104 -5.64 -1.39 6.84
C THR A 104 -5.26 -2.85 6.74
N THR A 105 -5.64 -3.68 7.73
CA THR A 105 -5.61 -5.14 7.57
C THR A 105 -7.02 -5.65 7.26
N VAL A 106 -7.13 -6.45 6.20
CA VAL A 106 -8.39 -7.08 5.79
C VAL A 106 -8.34 -8.56 6.16
N HIS A 107 -9.15 -8.94 7.16
CA HIS A 107 -9.15 -10.27 7.76
C HIS A 107 -10.10 -11.27 7.09
N GLY A 108 -10.93 -10.83 6.15
CA GLY A 108 -11.91 -11.69 5.50
C GLY A 108 -12.60 -11.03 4.31
N LYS A 109 -13.52 -11.76 3.70
CA LYS A 109 -14.30 -11.26 2.55
C LYS A 109 -15.19 -10.11 2.97
N LEU A 110 -15.13 -9.01 2.23
CA LEU A 110 -15.93 -7.82 2.47
C LEU A 110 -17.21 -7.85 1.62
N HIS A 111 -18.35 -7.47 2.21
CA HIS A 111 -19.56 -7.29 1.42
C HIS A 111 -19.42 -6.10 0.48
N VAL A 112 -19.72 -6.34 -0.79
CA VAL A 112 -19.65 -5.33 -1.85
C VAL A 112 -20.98 -4.54 -1.87
N HIS A 113 -20.92 -3.25 -1.54
CA HIS A 113 -22.04 -2.32 -1.67
C HIS A 113 -21.70 -1.23 -2.69
N LEU A 114 -22.68 -0.62 -3.33
CA LEU A 114 -22.46 0.43 -4.30
C LEU A 114 -21.62 1.59 -3.72
N SER A 115 -21.90 1.99 -2.48
CA SER A 115 -21.14 3.03 -1.77
C SER A 115 -19.66 2.66 -1.54
N SER A 116 -19.35 1.37 -1.41
CA SER A 116 -17.96 0.91 -1.19
C SER A 116 -17.15 0.83 -2.48
N LYS A 117 -17.81 0.74 -3.63
CA LYS A 117 -17.16 0.86 -4.94
C LYS A 117 -16.77 2.31 -5.25
N ILE A 118 -17.59 3.28 -4.78
CA ILE A 118 -17.38 4.72 -5.02
C ILE A 118 -16.37 5.30 -4.02
N VAL A 119 -16.54 5.03 -2.72
CA VAL A 119 -15.65 5.55 -1.66
C VAL A 119 -14.73 4.44 -1.17
N LYS A 120 -13.51 4.43 -1.72
CA LYS A 120 -12.47 3.46 -1.37
C LYS A 120 -11.81 3.87 -0.05
N VAL A 121 -12.38 3.44 1.07
CA VAL A 121 -11.90 3.74 2.43
C VAL A 121 -10.72 2.86 2.88
N PHE A 122 -10.00 2.29 1.95
CA PHE A 122 -8.74 1.61 2.22
C PHE A 122 -7.62 2.64 2.36
N GLY A 123 -6.70 2.41 3.26
CA GLY A 123 -5.64 3.37 3.59
C GLY A 123 -4.59 3.61 2.52
N ASP A 124 -3.44 4.06 2.98
CA ASP A 124 -2.25 4.25 2.13
C ASP A 124 -1.58 2.91 1.81
N TYR A 125 -1.77 1.89 2.68
CA TYR A 125 -1.27 0.54 2.54
C TYR A 125 -2.25 -0.49 3.10
N ILE A 126 -2.31 -1.68 2.51
CA ILE A 126 -3.27 -2.72 2.87
C ILE A 126 -2.55 -4.05 3.06
N PHE A 127 -2.72 -4.65 4.22
CA PHE A 127 -2.37 -6.04 4.45
C PHE A 127 -3.59 -6.93 4.18
N ALA A 128 -3.44 -7.88 3.29
CA ALA A 128 -4.41 -8.94 3.05
C ALA A 128 -3.92 -10.22 3.73
N VAL A 129 -4.74 -10.86 4.55
CA VAL A 129 -4.30 -12.02 5.34
C VAL A 129 -4.04 -13.28 4.50
N CYS A 130 -4.53 -13.31 3.27
CA CYS A 130 -4.28 -14.37 2.30
C CYS A 130 -4.50 -13.86 0.86
N GLU A 131 -4.11 -14.68 -0.12
CA GLU A 131 -4.17 -14.37 -1.55
C GLU A 131 -5.60 -14.12 -2.03
N ASN A 132 -6.57 -14.90 -1.55
CA ASN A 132 -7.98 -14.73 -1.95
C ASN A 132 -8.56 -13.39 -1.45
N VAL A 133 -8.12 -12.86 -0.30
CA VAL A 133 -8.46 -11.51 0.14
C VAL A 133 -7.83 -10.47 -0.76
N ALA A 134 -6.56 -10.62 -1.11
CA ALA A 134 -5.87 -9.70 -2.01
C ALA A 134 -6.56 -9.63 -3.39
N LYS A 135 -6.90 -10.79 -3.95
CA LYS A 135 -7.65 -10.92 -5.20
C LYS A 135 -9.03 -10.29 -5.14
N HIS A 136 -9.79 -10.54 -4.07
CA HIS A 136 -11.08 -9.91 -3.80
C HIS A 136 -10.99 -8.37 -3.76
N LEU A 137 -9.95 -7.82 -3.13
CA LEU A 137 -9.72 -6.36 -3.09
C LEU A 137 -9.41 -5.78 -4.48
N GLN A 138 -8.69 -6.51 -5.31
CA GLN A 138 -8.36 -6.08 -6.66
C GLN A 138 -9.57 -6.15 -7.60
N GLU A 139 -10.25 -7.30 -7.63
CA GLU A 139 -11.35 -7.57 -8.57
C GLU A 139 -12.64 -6.82 -8.19
N ASP A 140 -13.07 -6.88 -6.93
CA ASP A 140 -14.37 -6.35 -6.52
C ASP A 140 -14.34 -4.90 -6.06
N PHE A 141 -13.17 -4.40 -5.61
CA PHE A 141 -13.01 -3.03 -5.14
C PHE A 141 -12.07 -2.18 -6.01
N ASN A 142 -11.47 -2.75 -7.07
CA ASN A 142 -10.51 -2.08 -7.94
C ASN A 142 -9.38 -1.38 -7.13
N VAL A 143 -8.84 -2.05 -6.12
CA VAL A 143 -7.69 -1.56 -5.36
C VAL A 143 -6.43 -1.90 -6.14
N PRO A 144 -5.53 -0.93 -6.40
CA PRO A 144 -4.28 -1.21 -7.09
C PRO A 144 -3.43 -2.25 -6.35
N SER A 145 -2.84 -3.21 -7.08
CA SER A 145 -1.96 -4.24 -6.51
C SER A 145 -0.78 -3.64 -5.74
N SER A 146 -0.25 -2.51 -6.19
CA SER A 146 0.84 -1.77 -5.52
C SER A 146 0.53 -1.30 -4.10
N LYS A 147 -0.75 -1.29 -3.71
CA LYS A 147 -1.17 -0.96 -2.33
C LYS A 147 -1.45 -2.17 -1.45
N ILE A 148 -1.44 -3.37 -2.02
CA ILE A 148 -1.82 -4.60 -1.32
C ILE A 148 -0.58 -5.47 -1.14
N GLU A 149 -0.36 -5.92 0.07
CA GLU A 149 0.61 -6.95 0.40
C GLU A 149 -0.10 -8.09 1.10
N VAL A 150 0.16 -9.33 0.66
CA VAL A 150 -0.28 -10.51 1.42
C VAL A 150 0.64 -10.67 2.61
N LEU A 151 0.08 -10.51 3.80
CA LEU A 151 0.80 -10.67 5.06
C LEU A 151 -0.05 -11.51 6.01
N ARG A 152 0.45 -12.69 6.34
CA ARG A 152 -0.22 -13.65 7.22
C ARG A 152 -0.42 -13.08 8.63
N ASN A 153 -1.42 -13.57 9.34
CA ASN A 153 -1.58 -13.26 10.76
C ASN A 153 -0.46 -13.92 11.58
N PRO A 154 0.27 -13.20 12.44
CA PRO A 154 1.29 -13.81 13.27
C PRO A 154 0.67 -14.84 14.23
N VAL A 155 1.35 -15.95 14.46
CA VAL A 155 0.94 -16.94 15.46
C VAL A 155 2.16 -17.32 16.30
N SER A 156 2.12 -16.94 17.58
CA SER A 156 3.14 -17.32 18.55
C SER A 156 2.91 -18.74 19.02
N ILE A 157 3.98 -19.51 19.13
CA ILE A 157 3.95 -20.91 19.62
C ILE A 157 4.29 -20.89 21.11
N PHE A 158 3.57 -21.69 21.88
CA PHE A 158 3.92 -22.03 23.24
C PHE A 158 4.48 -23.43 23.27
N GLN A 159 5.60 -23.62 23.98
CA GLN A 159 6.06 -24.95 24.31
C GLN A 159 5.14 -25.51 25.39
N ILE A 160 4.50 -26.62 25.09
CA ILE A 160 3.58 -27.30 25.99
C ILE A 160 4.01 -28.75 26.08
N ASP A 161 4.42 -29.15 27.27
CA ASP A 161 4.63 -30.55 27.57
C ASP A 161 3.28 -31.23 27.75
N VAL A 162 3.03 -32.26 26.96
CA VAL A 162 1.72 -32.92 26.94
C VAL A 162 1.84 -34.32 27.47
N PRO A 163 0.92 -34.72 28.38
CA PRO A 163 0.70 -36.11 28.67
C PRO A 163 0.17 -36.83 27.44
N THR A 164 0.61 -38.04 27.24
CA THR A 164 0.14 -38.95 26.19
C THR A 164 -1.37 -39.12 26.18
N SER A 165 -1.92 -39.30 24.97
CA SER A 165 -3.34 -39.54 24.69
C SER A 165 -3.94 -40.65 25.59
N GLY A 166 -5.21 -40.42 25.97
CA GLY A 166 -6.02 -41.44 26.66
C GLY A 166 -6.30 -42.68 25.77
N GLU A 167 -6.95 -43.70 26.33
CA GLU A 167 -7.26 -44.96 25.62
C GLU A 167 -8.17 -44.75 24.39
N ARG A 168 -8.99 -43.68 24.36
CA ARG A 168 -9.90 -43.38 23.25
C ARG A 168 -9.44 -42.13 22.49
N LYS A 169 -9.47 -42.20 21.15
CA LYS A 169 -9.15 -41.09 20.26
C LYS A 169 -10.12 -39.91 20.42
N THR A 170 -9.64 -38.70 20.25
CA THR A 170 -10.39 -37.47 20.46
C THR A 170 -10.32 -36.53 19.24
N ILE A 171 -11.47 -35.97 18.86
CA ILE A 171 -11.60 -34.96 17.79
C ILE A 171 -12.02 -33.64 18.41
N GLY A 172 -11.17 -32.63 18.28
CA GLY A 172 -11.47 -31.23 18.67
C GLY A 172 -12.06 -30.43 17.52
N ILE A 173 -13.32 -30.00 17.62
CA ILE A 173 -13.92 -29.03 16.71
C ILE A 173 -13.87 -27.68 17.39
N ILE A 174 -13.08 -26.73 16.84
CA ILE A 174 -12.78 -25.49 17.54
C ILE A 174 -13.39 -24.30 16.82
N SER A 175 -14.30 -23.58 17.52
CA SER A 175 -14.96 -22.40 16.97
C SER A 175 -15.35 -21.43 18.09
N SER A 176 -15.05 -20.14 17.89
CA SER A 176 -15.44 -19.09 18.85
C SER A 176 -16.94 -18.82 18.91
N ARG A 177 -17.72 -19.31 17.94
CA ARG A 177 -19.18 -19.11 17.87
C ARG A 177 -19.86 -20.28 17.14
N LEU A 178 -21.08 -20.59 17.60
CA LEU A 178 -21.97 -21.57 16.96
C LEU A 178 -23.19 -20.93 16.29
N THR A 179 -23.14 -19.62 16.06
CA THR A 179 -24.16 -18.83 15.37
C THR A 179 -23.66 -18.32 14.03
N GLY A 180 -24.57 -17.93 13.14
CA GLY A 180 -24.26 -17.42 11.81
C GLY A 180 -23.57 -18.45 10.90
N PRO A 181 -22.94 -18.02 9.79
CA PRO A 181 -22.36 -18.91 8.80
C PRO A 181 -21.37 -19.94 9.37
N LYS A 182 -20.56 -19.55 10.35
CA LYS A 182 -19.62 -20.45 11.02
C LYS A 182 -20.33 -21.53 11.83
N GLY A 183 -21.38 -21.15 12.54
CA GLY A 183 -22.22 -22.11 13.27
C GLY A 183 -22.94 -23.07 12.35
N ASP A 184 -23.37 -22.64 11.15
CA ASP A 184 -24.00 -23.52 10.15
C ASP A 184 -23.04 -24.59 9.67
N VAL A 185 -21.78 -24.23 9.41
CA VAL A 185 -20.73 -25.18 9.02
C VAL A 185 -20.44 -26.16 10.14
N ILE A 186 -20.28 -25.71 11.39
CA ILE A 186 -20.04 -26.63 12.53
C ILE A 186 -21.22 -27.60 12.72
N TYR A 187 -22.44 -27.11 12.54
CA TYR A 187 -23.62 -27.97 12.58
C TYR A 187 -23.56 -29.10 11.52
N GLN A 188 -23.21 -28.74 10.27
CA GLN A 188 -23.04 -29.71 9.19
C GLN A 188 -21.87 -30.66 9.44
N VAL A 189 -20.75 -30.18 10.00
CA VAL A 189 -19.64 -31.07 10.41
C VAL A 189 -20.15 -32.11 11.39
N LEU A 190 -20.83 -31.70 12.46
CA LEU A 190 -21.37 -32.65 13.46
C LEU A 190 -22.37 -33.63 12.85
N ASP A 191 -23.27 -33.18 11.98
CA ASP A 191 -24.27 -33.98 11.32
C ASP A 191 -23.67 -35.06 10.40
N ASN A 192 -22.49 -34.80 9.86
CA ASN A 192 -21.79 -35.71 8.97
C ASN A 192 -20.80 -36.66 9.67
N ILE A 193 -20.29 -36.32 10.87
CA ILE A 193 -19.28 -37.15 11.54
C ILE A 193 -19.77 -37.86 12.79
N VAL A 194 -20.75 -37.30 13.53
CA VAL A 194 -21.32 -37.96 14.73
C VAL A 194 -21.93 -39.29 14.33
N ASP A 195 -21.73 -40.32 15.15
CA ASP A 195 -22.13 -41.72 14.92
C ASP A 195 -21.42 -42.42 13.73
N LYS A 196 -20.51 -41.76 13.03
CA LYS A 196 -19.79 -42.31 11.87
C LYS A 196 -18.28 -42.48 12.10
N VAL A 197 -17.79 -42.04 13.26
CA VAL A 197 -16.38 -42.16 13.67
C VAL A 197 -16.30 -42.77 15.07
N ASP A 198 -15.30 -43.56 15.33
CA ASP A 198 -15.03 -44.11 16.67
C ASP A 198 -14.02 -43.22 17.39
N ALA A 199 -14.51 -42.06 17.88
CA ALA A 199 -13.74 -41.09 18.63
C ALA A 199 -14.66 -40.28 19.56
N GLU A 200 -14.12 -39.73 20.62
CA GLU A 200 -14.81 -38.71 21.40
C GLU A 200 -14.78 -37.38 20.64
N ILE A 201 -15.94 -36.75 20.46
CA ILE A 201 -16.05 -35.45 19.76
C ILE A 201 -16.24 -34.34 20.79
N VAL A 202 -15.39 -33.35 20.73
CA VAL A 202 -15.39 -32.19 21.63
C VAL A 202 -15.52 -30.90 20.82
N VAL A 203 -16.51 -30.07 21.13
CA VAL A 203 -16.66 -28.72 20.58
C VAL A 203 -16.14 -27.71 21.59
N LEU A 204 -15.12 -26.94 21.20
CA LEU A 204 -14.43 -25.98 22.08
C LEU A 204 -14.59 -24.55 21.59
N GLY A 205 -14.83 -23.59 22.47
CA GLY A 205 -14.64 -22.16 22.27
C GLY A 205 -15.90 -21.31 22.16
N ALA A 206 -17.09 -21.89 22.07
CA ALA A 206 -18.34 -21.14 21.97
C ALA A 206 -18.86 -20.67 23.32
N LYS A 207 -19.31 -19.40 23.42
CA LYS A 207 -19.93 -18.82 24.62
C LYS A 207 -21.32 -19.39 24.91
N SER A 208 -22.07 -19.74 23.88
CA SER A 208 -23.43 -20.24 23.97
C SER A 208 -23.70 -21.34 22.96
N ILE A 209 -24.56 -22.27 23.29
CA ILE A 209 -24.95 -23.38 22.42
C ILE A 209 -26.39 -23.12 21.95
N PRO A 210 -26.58 -22.82 20.63
CA PRO A 210 -27.91 -22.64 20.06
C PRO A 210 -28.78 -23.92 20.17
N GLU A 211 -30.11 -23.74 20.24
CA GLU A 211 -31.11 -24.81 20.41
C GLU A 211 -30.92 -25.98 19.43
N ARG A 212 -30.61 -25.68 18.18
CA ARG A 212 -30.40 -26.66 17.12
C ARG A 212 -29.28 -27.68 17.42
N PHE A 213 -28.32 -27.35 18.27
CA PHE A 213 -27.23 -28.24 18.64
C PHE A 213 -27.62 -29.24 19.74
N LYS A 214 -28.77 -29.08 20.40
CA LYS A 214 -29.22 -29.99 21.46
C LYS A 214 -29.35 -31.43 21.02
N LYS A 215 -29.62 -31.69 19.72
CA LYS A 215 -29.68 -33.05 19.18
C LYS A 215 -28.37 -33.84 19.33
N PHE A 216 -27.25 -33.15 19.53
CA PHE A 216 -25.94 -33.76 19.70
C PHE A 216 -25.56 -33.97 21.18
N PHE A 217 -26.41 -33.55 22.13
CA PHE A 217 -26.13 -33.75 23.55
C PHE A 217 -26.10 -35.27 23.87
N GLY A 218 -25.15 -35.63 24.76
CA GLY A 218 -24.85 -37.03 25.07
C GLY A 218 -23.91 -37.73 24.07
N LYS A 219 -23.75 -37.20 22.85
CA LYS A 219 -22.81 -37.71 21.84
C LYS A 219 -21.59 -36.84 21.65
N VAL A 220 -21.73 -35.54 21.94
CA VAL A 220 -20.70 -34.52 21.76
C VAL A 220 -20.51 -33.76 23.07
N LYS A 221 -19.28 -33.58 23.48
CA LYS A 221 -18.92 -32.78 24.65
C LYS A 221 -18.73 -31.32 24.23
N PHE A 222 -19.48 -30.41 24.84
CA PHE A 222 -19.36 -28.99 24.58
C PHE A 222 -18.58 -28.31 25.71
N LEU A 223 -17.40 -27.78 25.40
CA LEU A 223 -16.58 -26.99 26.30
C LEU A 223 -16.75 -25.52 25.96
N GLY A 224 -16.87 -24.70 26.96
CA GLY A 224 -17.04 -23.26 26.83
C GLY A 224 -15.81 -22.54 26.25
N GLN A 225 -15.84 -21.23 26.29
CA GLN A 225 -14.75 -20.39 25.84
C GLN A 225 -13.59 -20.39 26.83
N ILE A 226 -12.37 -20.63 26.36
CA ILE A 226 -11.13 -20.47 27.12
C ILE A 226 -10.49 -19.15 26.71
N CYS A 227 -10.40 -18.20 27.66
CA CYS A 227 -9.85 -16.86 27.39
C CYS A 227 -8.34 -16.77 27.61
N ASP A 228 -7.77 -17.64 28.43
CA ASP A 228 -6.34 -17.71 28.63
C ASP A 228 -5.64 -18.39 27.46
N PHE A 229 -4.60 -17.75 26.93
CA PHE A 229 -3.89 -18.27 25.75
C PHE A 229 -3.17 -19.58 26.02
N TYR A 230 -2.53 -19.72 27.16
CA TYR A 230 -1.78 -20.92 27.51
C TYR A 230 -2.72 -22.11 27.72
N GLU A 231 -3.78 -21.91 28.49
CA GLU A 231 -4.80 -22.96 28.74
C GLU A 231 -5.53 -23.35 27.44
N PHE A 232 -5.74 -22.40 26.52
CA PHE A 232 -6.32 -22.71 25.22
C PHE A 232 -5.39 -23.60 24.36
N TRP A 233 -4.08 -23.30 24.33
CA TRP A 233 -3.12 -24.13 23.62
C TRP A 233 -2.99 -25.52 24.26
N LYS A 234 -3.00 -25.59 25.57
CA LYS A 234 -2.98 -26.84 26.35
C LYS A 234 -4.21 -27.71 26.06
N ALA A 235 -5.40 -27.09 26.01
CA ALA A 235 -6.63 -27.79 25.62
C ALA A 235 -6.59 -28.30 24.18
N MET A 236 -6.09 -27.48 23.23
CA MET A 236 -5.91 -27.92 21.83
C MET A 236 -4.99 -29.13 21.72
N ASN A 237 -3.93 -29.15 22.52
CA ASN A 237 -2.90 -30.18 22.44
C ASN A 237 -3.40 -31.57 22.98
N GLN A 238 -4.53 -31.61 23.69
CA GLN A 238 -5.14 -32.85 24.14
C GLN A 238 -5.88 -33.63 23.02
N PHE A 239 -6.21 -32.98 21.91
CA PHE A 239 -6.90 -33.63 20.80
C PHE A 239 -5.95 -34.40 19.89
N ASP A 240 -6.41 -35.54 19.37
CA ASP A 240 -5.67 -36.32 18.36
C ASP A 240 -5.85 -35.73 16.96
N VAL A 241 -7.05 -35.24 16.62
CA VAL A 241 -7.38 -34.58 15.37
C VAL A 241 -8.10 -33.29 15.65
N ILE A 242 -7.75 -32.22 14.93
CA ILE A 242 -8.40 -30.91 15.08
C ILE A 242 -9.11 -30.53 13.79
N ILE A 243 -10.38 -30.13 13.90
CA ILE A 243 -11.19 -29.56 12.82
C ILE A 243 -11.34 -28.06 13.05
N GLY A 244 -10.96 -27.28 12.05
CA GLY A 244 -11.08 -25.82 12.12
C GLY A 244 -10.52 -25.10 10.92
N SER A 245 -10.55 -23.79 10.96
CA SER A 245 -10.06 -22.91 9.88
C SER A 245 -9.18 -21.79 10.42
N GLY A 246 -8.52 -21.05 9.54
CA GLY A 246 -7.73 -19.89 9.88
C GLY A 246 -6.74 -20.15 11.02
N ARG A 247 -6.76 -19.31 12.06
CA ARG A 247 -5.83 -19.42 13.21
C ARG A 247 -5.90 -20.76 13.95
N ILE A 248 -7.05 -21.44 13.91
CA ILE A 248 -7.20 -22.76 14.57
C ILE A 248 -6.43 -23.82 13.80
N ALA A 249 -6.61 -23.90 12.49
CA ALA A 249 -5.88 -24.84 11.64
C ALA A 249 -4.36 -24.60 11.73
N ILE A 250 -3.94 -23.33 11.70
CA ILE A 250 -2.53 -22.95 11.85
C ILE A 250 -1.95 -23.43 13.17
N LYS A 251 -2.64 -23.18 14.30
CA LYS A 251 -2.21 -23.63 15.64
C LYS A 251 -2.17 -25.16 15.75
N SER A 252 -3.14 -25.83 15.16
CA SER A 252 -3.20 -27.30 15.11
C SER A 252 -1.96 -27.88 14.44
N ILE A 253 -1.62 -27.38 13.24
CA ILE A 253 -0.43 -27.80 12.50
C ILE A 253 0.86 -27.49 13.27
N MET A 254 0.93 -26.32 13.92
CA MET A 254 2.09 -25.95 14.76
C MET A 254 2.27 -26.87 15.96
N LEU A 255 1.16 -27.40 16.53
CA LEU A 255 1.14 -28.42 17.58
C LEU A 255 1.42 -29.84 17.08
N ASP A 256 1.74 -29.99 15.79
CA ASP A 256 1.97 -31.28 15.14
C ASP A 256 0.75 -32.21 15.16
N LYS A 257 -0.48 -31.62 15.11
CA LYS A 257 -1.74 -32.35 15.12
C LYS A 257 -2.34 -32.47 13.72
N PRO A 258 -2.78 -33.69 13.30
CA PRO A 258 -3.57 -33.85 12.09
C PRO A 258 -4.73 -32.87 12.06
N THR A 259 -4.84 -32.15 10.96
CA THR A 259 -5.74 -31.01 10.84
C THR A 259 -6.68 -31.17 9.66
N ILE A 260 -7.98 -31.04 9.92
CA ILE A 260 -9.04 -31.02 8.90
C ILE A 260 -9.43 -29.55 8.71
N ALA A 261 -9.10 -28.99 7.56
CA ALA A 261 -9.40 -27.59 7.23
C ALA A 261 -10.84 -27.46 6.73
N ILE A 262 -11.70 -26.84 7.54
CA ILE A 262 -13.10 -26.53 7.20
C ILE A 262 -13.41 -25.12 7.66
N GLY A 263 -13.63 -24.21 6.69
CA GLY A 263 -13.94 -22.81 6.92
C GLY A 263 -15.36 -22.41 6.52
N GLU A 264 -15.66 -21.11 6.57
CA GLU A 264 -16.99 -20.57 6.23
C GLU A 264 -17.34 -20.70 4.74
N SER A 265 -16.34 -20.83 3.88
CA SER A 265 -16.52 -20.91 2.42
C SER A 265 -16.28 -22.28 1.85
N GLU A 266 -15.35 -23.06 2.40
CA GLU A 266 -15.06 -24.39 1.86
C GLU A 266 -14.52 -25.37 2.90
N GLY A 267 -14.74 -26.66 2.62
CA GLY A 267 -14.14 -27.78 3.33
C GLY A 267 -13.04 -28.40 2.47
N ILE A 268 -11.79 -28.11 2.77
CA ILE A 268 -10.64 -28.63 2.02
C ILE A 268 -10.36 -30.09 2.40
N GLY A 269 -10.62 -30.46 3.66
CA GLY A 269 -10.33 -31.76 4.22
C GLY A 269 -9.01 -31.81 4.96
N GLN A 270 -8.34 -32.97 5.00
CA GLN A 270 -7.06 -33.16 5.65
C GLN A 270 -6.00 -32.26 5.00
N VAL A 271 -5.25 -31.50 5.83
CA VAL A 271 -4.16 -30.68 5.34
C VAL A 271 -2.95 -31.54 5.06
N THR A 272 -2.50 -31.53 3.80
CA THR A 272 -1.39 -32.33 3.28
C THR A 272 -0.46 -31.45 2.45
N ARG A 273 0.71 -31.98 2.04
CA ARG A 273 1.63 -31.30 1.12
C ARG A 273 0.98 -30.92 -0.20
N GLU A 274 0.05 -31.72 -0.69
CA GLU A 274 -0.60 -31.50 -1.99
C GLU A 274 -1.54 -30.28 -1.97
N ASN A 275 -2.22 -30.03 -0.84
CA ASN A 275 -3.22 -28.96 -0.74
C ASN A 275 -2.83 -27.79 0.17
N ILE A 276 -1.64 -27.79 0.79
CA ILE A 276 -1.21 -26.70 1.66
C ILE A 276 -1.25 -25.33 0.99
N LYS A 277 -0.96 -25.26 -0.31
CA LYS A 277 -1.05 -24.01 -1.07
C LYS A 277 -2.49 -23.48 -1.10
N GLU A 278 -3.46 -24.32 -1.43
CA GLU A 278 -4.90 -23.98 -1.40
C GLU A 278 -5.34 -23.55 0.00
N CYS A 279 -4.86 -24.27 1.04
CA CYS A 279 -5.12 -23.92 2.43
C CYS A 279 -4.61 -22.50 2.77
N LEU A 280 -3.40 -22.17 2.36
CA LEU A 280 -2.80 -20.85 2.59
C LEU A 280 -3.55 -19.75 1.83
N GLU A 281 -3.90 -19.98 0.56
CA GLU A 281 -4.59 -19.03 -0.31
C GLU A 281 -5.99 -18.68 0.21
N SER A 282 -6.70 -19.65 0.82
CA SER A 282 -8.06 -19.51 1.33
C SER A 282 -8.15 -19.23 2.83
N ASN A 283 -7.02 -19.09 3.52
CA ASN A 283 -6.97 -19.05 4.98
C ASN A 283 -7.64 -20.30 5.60
N PHE A 284 -7.28 -21.48 5.10
CA PHE A 284 -7.79 -22.78 5.53
C PHE A 284 -9.32 -22.91 5.39
N GLY A 285 -9.85 -22.49 4.22
CA GLY A 285 -11.25 -22.62 3.85
C GLY A 285 -12.17 -21.49 4.32
N ASP A 286 -11.67 -20.49 5.05
CA ASP A 286 -12.50 -19.34 5.46
C ASP A 286 -12.89 -18.43 4.29
N ILE A 287 -12.04 -18.36 3.25
CA ILE A 287 -12.17 -17.37 2.18
C ILE A 287 -12.01 -18.04 0.81
N ALA A 288 -13.11 -18.39 0.17
CA ALA A 288 -13.15 -18.88 -1.20
C ALA A 288 -14.15 -18.08 -2.05
N LYS A 289 -14.06 -18.21 -3.37
CA LYS A 289 -14.96 -17.54 -4.31
C LYS A 289 -16.39 -18.09 -4.20
N GLU A 290 -16.50 -19.39 -4.09
CA GLU A 290 -17.76 -20.13 -3.98
C GLU A 290 -17.75 -21.06 -2.76
N ARG A 291 -18.94 -21.39 -2.24
CA ARG A 291 -19.08 -22.37 -1.16
C ARG A 291 -18.98 -23.78 -1.72
N ARG A 292 -18.04 -24.58 -1.18
CA ARG A 292 -17.80 -25.95 -1.63
C ARG A 292 -17.49 -26.88 -0.46
N TYR A 293 -18.31 -27.93 -0.28
CA TYR A 293 -18.09 -28.97 0.74
C TYR A 293 -18.37 -30.33 0.14
N ASP A 294 -17.38 -31.21 0.18
CA ASP A 294 -17.53 -32.65 -0.11
C ASP A 294 -17.52 -33.40 1.23
N TRP A 295 -18.70 -33.64 1.76
CA TRP A 295 -18.85 -34.26 3.07
C TRP A 295 -18.39 -35.72 3.10
N VAL A 296 -18.44 -36.45 1.96
CA VAL A 296 -17.96 -37.84 1.85
C VAL A 296 -16.43 -37.84 1.96
N LYS A 297 -15.78 -37.00 1.21
CA LYS A 297 -14.33 -36.81 1.29
C LYS A 297 -13.91 -36.39 2.71
N ILE A 298 -14.56 -35.39 3.27
CA ILE A 298 -14.25 -34.87 4.63
C ILE A 298 -14.37 -35.99 5.68
N LEU A 299 -15.43 -36.83 5.64
CA LEU A 299 -15.59 -37.94 6.57
C LEU A 299 -14.44 -38.96 6.43
N ASN A 300 -14.05 -39.29 5.20
CA ASN A 300 -12.94 -40.20 4.94
C ASN A 300 -11.61 -39.60 5.44
N ASP A 301 -11.37 -38.31 5.21
CA ASP A 301 -10.20 -37.58 5.68
C ASP A 301 -10.13 -37.60 7.23
N VAL A 302 -11.26 -37.40 7.92
CA VAL A 302 -11.33 -37.50 9.39
C VAL A 302 -10.96 -38.89 9.88
N ARG A 303 -11.55 -39.97 9.26
CA ARG A 303 -11.24 -41.35 9.61
C ARG A 303 -9.77 -41.70 9.39
N GLN A 304 -9.21 -41.25 8.28
CA GLN A 304 -7.80 -41.44 7.96
C GLN A 304 -6.89 -40.73 8.97
N SER A 305 -7.23 -39.46 9.31
CA SER A 305 -6.47 -38.66 10.25
C SER A 305 -6.44 -39.25 11.68
N LEU A 306 -7.46 -40.00 12.10
CA LEU A 306 -7.46 -40.70 13.39
C LEU A 306 -6.40 -41.81 13.47
N ASN A 307 -5.97 -42.36 12.33
CA ASN A 307 -4.90 -43.36 12.25
C ASN A 307 -3.49 -42.73 12.18
N HIS A 308 -3.40 -41.40 11.95
CA HIS A 308 -2.16 -40.67 11.93
C HIS A 308 -1.99 -39.87 13.21
N ASN A 309 -0.80 -39.88 13.80
CA ASN A 309 -0.56 -39.15 15.05
C ASN A 309 0.09 -37.77 14.86
N LYS A 310 0.50 -37.46 13.65
CA LYS A 310 1.24 -36.23 13.32
C LYS A 310 0.86 -35.68 11.95
N VAL A 311 1.12 -34.40 11.77
CA VAL A 311 1.07 -33.72 10.45
C VAL A 311 2.34 -34.03 9.67
N GLU A 312 2.29 -33.95 8.34
CA GLU A 312 3.48 -34.05 7.50
C GLU A 312 4.51 -32.95 7.85
N GLN A 313 5.77 -33.32 7.98
CA GLN A 313 6.79 -32.41 8.48
C GLN A 313 7.00 -31.17 7.61
N ASP A 314 7.00 -31.31 6.30
CA ASP A 314 7.13 -30.21 5.36
C ASP A 314 5.93 -29.25 5.41
N VAL A 315 4.71 -29.74 5.62
CA VAL A 315 3.51 -28.92 5.88
C VAL A 315 3.72 -28.07 7.13
N ARG A 316 4.21 -28.68 8.20
CA ARG A 316 4.49 -27.99 9.46
C ARG A 316 5.56 -26.90 9.27
N GLU A 317 6.65 -27.22 8.58
CA GLU A 317 7.73 -26.28 8.30
C GLU A 317 7.26 -25.08 7.45
N ILE A 318 6.43 -25.31 6.42
CA ILE A 318 5.80 -24.24 5.63
C ILE A 318 4.97 -23.33 6.54
N VAL A 319 4.11 -23.89 7.38
CA VAL A 319 3.27 -23.10 8.28
C VAL A 319 4.10 -22.30 9.30
N LEU A 320 5.14 -22.91 9.89
CA LEU A 320 6.05 -22.23 10.80
C LEU A 320 6.78 -21.06 10.14
N LYS A 321 7.16 -21.19 8.88
CA LYS A 321 7.83 -20.16 8.09
C LYS A 321 6.88 -19.01 7.69
N GLU A 322 5.67 -19.36 7.20
CA GLU A 322 4.69 -18.39 6.69
C GLU A 322 4.06 -17.55 7.82
N TYR A 323 3.84 -18.14 8.99
CA TYR A 323 3.22 -17.48 10.14
C TYR A 323 4.21 -17.07 11.23
N ASN A 324 5.50 -17.00 10.90
CA ASN A 324 6.56 -16.60 11.83
C ASN A 324 6.32 -15.19 12.38
N PRO A 325 6.06 -15.03 13.68
CA PRO A 325 5.68 -13.75 14.26
C PRO A 325 6.81 -12.71 14.15
N VAL A 326 8.07 -13.09 14.32
CA VAL A 326 9.20 -12.17 14.26
C VAL A 326 9.31 -11.54 12.88
N LYS A 327 9.23 -12.36 11.83
CA LYS A 327 9.28 -11.91 10.43
C LYS A 327 8.10 -10.98 10.11
N ILE A 328 6.89 -11.35 10.53
CA ILE A 328 5.67 -10.58 10.28
C ILE A 328 5.70 -9.23 11.01
N PHE A 329 6.06 -9.22 12.29
CA PHE A 329 6.16 -7.97 13.06
C PHE A 329 7.25 -7.04 12.52
N ASN A 330 8.40 -7.57 12.12
CA ASN A 330 9.45 -6.77 11.47
C ASN A 330 8.92 -6.11 10.19
N ARG A 331 8.15 -6.85 9.39
CA ARG A 331 7.55 -6.31 8.17
C ARG A 331 6.53 -5.22 8.45
N ILE A 332 5.62 -5.43 9.40
CA ILE A 332 4.63 -4.42 9.83
C ILE A 332 5.32 -3.14 10.27
N GLU A 333 6.32 -3.25 11.14
CA GLU A 333 7.06 -2.10 11.65
C GLU A 333 7.80 -1.35 10.54
N SER A 334 8.45 -2.06 9.63
CA SER A 334 9.15 -1.44 8.49
C SER A 334 8.19 -0.66 7.59
N VAL A 335 6.99 -1.20 7.32
CA VAL A 335 5.94 -0.50 6.57
C VAL A 335 5.46 0.76 7.30
N TYR A 336 5.26 0.68 8.63
CA TYR A 336 4.86 1.85 9.43
C TYR A 336 5.91 2.95 9.36
N GLN A 337 7.18 2.61 9.56
CA GLN A 337 8.29 3.57 9.49
C GLN A 337 8.36 4.24 8.11
N ALA A 338 8.30 3.44 7.05
CA ALA A 338 8.33 3.95 5.68
C ALA A 338 7.16 4.92 5.39
N LEU A 339 5.94 4.57 5.80
CA LEU A 339 4.77 5.42 5.60
C LEU A 339 4.82 6.71 6.42
N ILE A 340 5.29 6.66 7.67
CA ILE A 340 5.45 7.84 8.52
C ILE A 340 6.50 8.78 7.92
N ILE A 341 7.64 8.25 7.47
CA ILE A 341 8.67 9.02 6.81
C ILE A 341 8.11 9.64 5.51
N ARG A 342 7.42 8.84 4.70
CA ARG A 342 6.79 9.32 3.45
C ARG A 342 5.80 10.46 3.71
N LYS A 343 4.94 10.37 4.73
CA LYS A 343 3.96 11.41 5.05
C LYS A 343 4.58 12.66 5.68
N ARG A 344 5.70 12.52 6.39
CA ARG A 344 6.46 13.66 6.94
C ARG A 344 7.22 14.41 5.87
N ARG A 345 7.75 13.70 4.87
CA ARG A 345 8.42 14.31 3.72
C ARG A 345 7.37 14.99 2.84
N ARG A 346 7.48 16.29 2.69
CA ARG A 346 6.68 17.00 1.69
C ARG A 346 7.18 16.59 0.31
N GLU A 347 6.26 16.21 -0.57
CA GLU A 347 6.59 16.04 -1.97
C GLU A 347 6.95 17.39 -2.57
N ILE A 348 8.04 17.43 -3.31
CA ILE A 348 8.50 18.62 -3.98
C ILE A 348 7.80 18.69 -5.33
N PRO A 349 6.94 19.68 -5.59
CA PRO A 349 6.32 19.83 -6.89
C PRO A 349 7.38 20.11 -7.94
N ILE A 350 7.32 19.38 -9.05
CA ILE A 350 8.17 19.58 -10.22
C ILE A 350 7.30 20.14 -11.33
N LEU A 351 7.52 21.38 -11.71
CA LEU A 351 6.72 22.07 -12.69
C LEU A 351 7.39 22.00 -14.06
N ALA A 352 6.67 21.56 -15.08
CA ALA A 352 7.16 21.46 -16.44
C ALA A 352 6.63 22.62 -17.29
N TYR A 353 7.53 23.48 -17.73
CA TYR A 353 7.36 24.50 -18.75
C TYR A 353 8.02 24.03 -20.04
N HIS A 354 7.73 24.73 -21.14
CA HIS A 354 8.43 24.59 -22.42
C HIS A 354 8.80 26.00 -22.90
N ARG A 355 7.94 26.63 -23.70
CA ARG A 355 8.20 27.96 -24.22
C ARG A 355 7.74 29.07 -23.29
N VAL A 356 8.49 30.17 -23.25
CA VAL A 356 8.07 31.48 -22.69
C VAL A 356 8.03 32.47 -23.84
N VAL A 357 6.85 32.99 -24.16
CA VAL A 357 6.63 33.86 -25.32
C VAL A 357 6.20 35.26 -24.89
N ARG A 358 6.47 36.31 -25.72
CA ARG A 358 6.05 37.67 -25.41
C ARG A 358 4.53 37.78 -25.41
N ASP A 359 3.92 37.24 -26.45
CA ASP A 359 2.47 37.15 -26.57
C ASP A 359 2.03 35.87 -27.30
N LYS A 360 0.73 35.67 -27.45
CA LYS A 360 0.19 34.48 -28.05
C LYS A 360 0.44 34.34 -29.57
N SER A 361 0.85 35.42 -30.25
CA SER A 361 1.13 35.35 -31.68
C SER A 361 2.43 34.58 -31.98
N GLU A 362 3.37 34.56 -31.01
CA GLU A 362 4.61 33.78 -31.10
C GLU A 362 4.39 32.29 -30.77
N ALA A 363 3.21 31.95 -30.26
CA ALA A 363 2.90 30.60 -29.82
C ALA A 363 2.48 29.69 -30.98
N GLY A 364 2.80 28.42 -30.87
CA GLY A 364 2.33 27.40 -31.80
C GLY A 364 0.95 26.82 -31.42
N ARG A 365 0.53 25.77 -32.14
CA ARG A 365 -0.77 25.10 -31.96
C ARG A 365 -0.80 24.18 -30.75
N HIS A 366 0.34 23.64 -30.32
CA HIS A 366 0.41 22.63 -29.25
C HIS A 366 0.07 23.15 -27.85
N GLY A 367 -0.02 24.47 -27.66
CA GLY A 367 -0.44 25.06 -26.38
C GLY A 367 0.53 24.79 -25.21
N ILE A 368 1.78 24.46 -25.48
CA ILE A 368 2.83 24.17 -24.47
C ILE A 368 3.68 25.44 -24.19
N PHE A 369 3.03 26.55 -23.92
CA PHE A 369 3.70 27.83 -23.67
C PHE A 369 3.07 28.57 -22.49
N VAL A 370 3.77 29.58 -22.00
CA VAL A 370 3.24 30.63 -21.14
C VAL A 370 3.73 31.99 -21.65
N THR A 371 2.95 33.05 -21.42
CA THR A 371 3.47 34.40 -21.73
C THR A 371 4.46 34.86 -20.66
N VAL A 372 5.35 35.77 -21.01
CA VAL A 372 6.30 36.44 -20.09
C VAL A 372 5.57 36.98 -18.86
N GLU A 373 4.43 37.67 -19.07
CA GLU A 373 3.63 38.21 -17.98
C GLU A 373 3.09 37.10 -17.05
N GLN A 374 2.63 35.98 -17.63
CA GLN A 374 2.13 34.86 -16.86
C GLN A 374 3.26 34.17 -16.10
N PHE A 375 4.40 33.93 -16.74
CA PHE A 375 5.58 33.37 -16.11
C PHE A 375 6.06 34.22 -14.93
N GLU A 376 6.14 35.53 -15.10
CA GLU A 376 6.52 36.44 -14.03
C GLU A 376 5.51 36.42 -12.86
N LYS A 377 4.19 36.35 -13.14
CA LYS A 377 3.17 36.18 -12.09
C LYS A 377 3.38 34.89 -11.29
N HIS A 378 3.79 33.80 -11.96
CA HIS A 378 4.11 32.52 -11.29
C HIS A 378 5.35 32.68 -10.39
N MET A 379 6.43 33.28 -10.88
CA MET A 379 7.67 33.51 -10.09
C MET A 379 7.41 34.44 -8.91
N LYS A 380 6.69 35.53 -9.12
CA LYS A 380 6.26 36.44 -8.04
C LYS A 380 5.42 35.72 -6.97
N PHE A 381 4.54 34.81 -7.38
CA PHE A 381 3.76 34.00 -6.43
C PHE A 381 4.66 33.10 -5.59
N LEU A 382 5.63 32.39 -6.20
CA LEU A 382 6.57 31.54 -5.49
C LEU A 382 7.40 32.34 -4.48
N ALA A 383 7.98 33.46 -4.91
CA ALA A 383 8.76 34.33 -4.05
C ALA A 383 7.94 34.87 -2.86
N LYS A 384 6.72 35.39 -3.13
CA LYS A 384 5.84 35.92 -2.08
C LYS A 384 5.41 34.85 -1.06
N ARG A 385 5.37 33.56 -1.47
CA ARG A 385 5.00 32.44 -0.60
C ARG A 385 6.19 31.75 0.06
N GLY A 386 7.41 32.26 -0.14
CA GLY A 386 8.64 31.75 0.46
C GLY A 386 9.07 30.40 -0.10
N PHE A 387 8.79 30.13 -1.39
CA PHE A 387 9.32 28.95 -2.06
C PHE A 387 10.80 29.17 -2.40
N LYS A 388 11.59 28.13 -2.18
CA LYS A 388 12.98 28.02 -2.66
C LYS A 388 12.99 27.10 -3.88
N THR A 389 13.57 27.56 -4.97
CA THR A 389 13.80 26.70 -6.12
C THR A 389 15.06 25.88 -5.92
N ILE A 390 14.98 24.62 -6.25
CA ILE A 390 16.10 23.67 -6.20
C ILE A 390 16.18 22.93 -7.53
N THR A 391 17.30 22.26 -7.77
CA THR A 391 17.53 21.42 -8.94
C THR A 391 17.61 19.94 -8.53
N PHE A 392 17.81 19.03 -9.48
CA PHE A 392 18.02 17.61 -9.15
C PHE A 392 19.33 17.36 -8.40
N LYS A 393 20.36 18.19 -8.62
CA LYS A 393 21.62 18.13 -7.86
C LYS A 393 21.43 18.44 -6.37
N ASP A 394 20.46 19.30 -6.05
CA ASP A 394 20.18 19.73 -4.68
C ASP A 394 19.36 18.69 -3.89
N LEU A 395 18.67 17.73 -4.55
CA LEU A 395 17.69 16.84 -3.93
C LEU A 395 18.24 15.99 -2.79
N GLU A 396 19.49 15.56 -2.86
CA GLU A 396 20.12 14.72 -1.84
C GLU A 396 20.41 15.50 -0.54
N ASN A 397 20.55 16.82 -0.63
CA ASN A 397 20.95 17.72 0.46
C ASN A 397 19.79 18.50 1.10
N VAL A 398 18.57 18.33 0.59
CA VAL A 398 17.40 19.09 1.04
C VAL A 398 16.69 18.41 2.20
N ASP A 399 16.53 19.12 3.32
CA ASP A 399 15.69 18.64 4.43
C ASP A 399 14.20 18.74 4.10
N ARG A 400 13.66 17.65 3.57
CA ARG A 400 12.23 17.51 3.21
C ARG A 400 11.31 17.31 4.43
N THR A 401 11.87 17.20 5.61
CA THR A 401 11.11 17.01 6.85
C THR A 401 10.78 18.32 7.55
N ASN A 402 11.49 19.41 7.22
CA ASN A 402 11.26 20.73 7.80
C ASN A 402 9.93 21.33 7.30
N PRO A 403 8.92 21.53 8.15
CA PRO A 403 7.62 22.06 7.74
C PRO A 403 7.64 23.51 7.30
N ASN A 404 8.69 24.26 7.67
CA ASN A 404 8.84 25.67 7.35
C ASN A 404 9.46 25.91 5.97
N GLU A 405 10.14 24.91 5.40
CA GLU A 405 10.77 24.98 4.09
C GLU A 405 9.80 24.55 2.98
N LYS A 406 9.74 25.34 1.92
CA LYS A 406 8.92 25.06 0.75
C LYS A 406 9.81 25.01 -0.48
N TYR A 407 9.95 23.83 -1.05
CA TYR A 407 10.76 23.62 -2.24
C TYR A 407 9.90 23.40 -3.47
N VAL A 408 10.44 23.79 -4.63
CA VAL A 408 9.88 23.53 -5.95
C VAL A 408 11.03 23.35 -6.95
N ILE A 409 10.86 22.43 -7.90
CA ILE A 409 11.75 22.31 -9.06
C ILE A 409 11.02 22.91 -10.27
N LEU A 410 11.65 23.87 -10.90
CA LEU A 410 11.21 24.44 -12.17
C LEU A 410 11.95 23.71 -13.28
N THR A 411 11.23 23.12 -14.23
CA THR A 411 11.85 22.46 -15.40
C THR A 411 11.34 23.07 -16.69
N PHE A 412 12.21 23.13 -17.69
CA PHE A 412 11.90 23.53 -19.06
C PHE A 412 12.33 22.41 -19.99
N ASP A 413 11.46 22.02 -20.90
CA ASP A 413 11.77 20.99 -21.90
C ASP A 413 12.21 21.63 -23.21
N ASP A 414 12.84 20.85 -24.06
CA ASP A 414 13.26 21.17 -25.43
C ASP A 414 14.47 22.11 -25.55
N GLY A 415 14.76 22.94 -24.55
CA GLY A 415 15.88 23.88 -24.60
C GLY A 415 15.69 25.02 -25.57
N TYR A 416 14.48 25.59 -25.72
CA TYR A 416 14.20 26.73 -26.58
C TYR A 416 15.01 27.99 -26.19
N GLU A 417 15.46 28.75 -27.18
CA GLU A 417 16.20 30.01 -26.98
C GLU A 417 15.42 31.03 -26.15
N ASP A 418 14.08 30.97 -26.17
CA ASP A 418 13.24 31.83 -25.33
C ASP A 418 13.40 31.57 -23.82
N ASN A 419 13.91 30.39 -23.45
CA ASN A 419 14.26 30.11 -22.07
C ASN A 419 15.43 30.97 -21.58
N TYR A 420 16.37 31.32 -22.46
CA TYR A 420 17.45 32.26 -22.16
C TYR A 420 16.97 33.71 -22.29
N THR A 421 16.34 34.08 -23.41
CA THR A 421 16.04 35.49 -23.72
C THR A 421 14.88 36.04 -22.89
N LEU A 422 13.91 35.22 -22.46
CA LEU A 422 12.70 35.67 -21.78
C LEU A 422 12.53 35.08 -20.36
N ALA A 423 12.80 33.79 -20.15
CA ALA A 423 12.61 33.18 -18.83
C ALA A 423 13.78 33.47 -17.88
N PHE A 424 15.02 33.37 -18.36
CA PHE A 424 16.21 33.51 -17.53
C PHE A 424 16.36 34.89 -16.84
N PRO A 425 16.09 36.06 -17.49
CA PRO A 425 16.08 37.33 -16.81
C PRO A 425 15.07 37.38 -15.63
N ILE A 426 13.93 36.75 -15.77
CA ILE A 426 12.93 36.67 -14.72
C ILE A 426 13.41 35.75 -13.59
N LEU A 427 14.01 34.60 -13.91
CA LEU A 427 14.61 33.73 -12.90
C LEU A 427 15.69 34.46 -12.09
N LYS A 428 16.59 35.19 -12.77
CA LYS A 428 17.61 36.05 -12.12
C LYS A 428 16.98 37.11 -11.20
N LYS A 429 15.91 37.76 -11.64
CA LYS A 429 15.18 38.78 -10.86
C LYS A 429 14.67 38.26 -9.52
N TYR A 430 14.23 37.01 -9.46
CA TYR A 430 13.70 36.38 -8.24
C TYR A 430 14.71 35.49 -7.49
N GLY A 431 15.96 35.39 -7.97
CA GLY A 431 16.98 34.51 -7.39
C GLY A 431 16.65 33.02 -7.51
N PHE A 432 15.98 32.63 -8.59
CA PHE A 432 15.48 31.29 -8.78
C PHE A 432 16.35 30.46 -9.72
N LYS A 433 16.60 29.21 -9.35
CA LYS A 433 17.21 28.18 -10.18
C LYS A 433 16.14 27.41 -10.97
N ALA A 434 16.57 26.75 -12.03
CA ALA A 434 15.74 25.84 -12.84
C ALA A 434 16.57 24.71 -13.42
N VAL A 435 15.91 23.73 -14.02
CA VAL A 435 16.52 22.66 -14.82
C VAL A 435 16.00 22.79 -16.25
N ILE A 436 16.89 22.77 -17.23
CA ILE A 436 16.52 22.83 -18.65
C ILE A 436 16.98 21.54 -19.33
N PHE A 437 16.06 20.86 -19.98
CA PHE A 437 16.34 19.63 -20.71
C PHE A 437 16.61 19.94 -22.18
N LEU A 438 17.83 19.65 -22.63
CA LEU A 438 18.33 19.97 -23.95
C LEU A 438 18.18 18.80 -24.93
N VAL A 439 17.74 19.10 -26.14
CA VAL A 439 17.92 18.23 -27.30
C VAL A 439 19.35 18.47 -27.83
N SER A 440 20.20 17.43 -27.83
CA SER A 440 21.65 17.63 -27.94
C SER A 440 22.15 17.95 -29.35
N ASP A 441 21.54 17.39 -30.37
CA ASP A 441 22.06 17.38 -31.74
C ASP A 441 21.24 18.23 -32.73
N LEU A 442 20.42 19.15 -32.23
CA LEU A 442 19.58 20.02 -33.06
C LEU A 442 19.75 21.50 -32.68
N GLU A 443 19.66 22.38 -33.68
CA GLU A 443 19.67 23.85 -33.52
C GLU A 443 18.27 24.48 -33.52
N TYR A 444 17.29 23.73 -34.02
CA TYR A 444 15.91 24.16 -34.18
C TYR A 444 14.96 23.01 -33.81
N ASN A 445 13.72 23.34 -33.45
CA ASN A 445 12.65 22.39 -33.11
C ASN A 445 12.07 21.68 -34.33
N ILE A 446 12.90 20.97 -35.10
CA ILE A 446 12.47 20.31 -36.36
C ILE A 446 11.41 19.23 -36.15
N TRP A 447 11.35 18.61 -34.96
CA TRP A 447 10.34 17.61 -34.61
C TRP A 447 8.90 18.16 -34.58
N ASP A 448 8.73 19.49 -34.38
CA ASP A 448 7.43 20.17 -34.35
C ASP A 448 7.24 21.06 -35.59
N SER A 449 8.30 21.79 -36.02
CA SER A 449 8.19 22.73 -37.13
C SER A 449 7.83 22.05 -38.45
N ASN A 450 8.23 20.80 -38.65
CA ASN A 450 7.83 19.98 -39.79
C ASN A 450 6.32 19.63 -39.81
N PHE A 451 5.63 19.83 -38.68
CA PHE A 451 4.20 19.61 -38.50
C PHE A 451 3.38 20.88 -38.33
N GLY A 452 3.95 22.02 -38.75
CA GLY A 452 3.26 23.32 -38.79
C GLY A 452 3.36 24.19 -37.54
N GLU A 453 4.24 23.84 -36.59
CA GLU A 453 4.63 24.72 -35.51
C GLU A 453 5.67 25.75 -35.96
N PRO A 454 5.78 26.92 -35.31
CA PRO A 454 6.83 27.89 -35.61
C PRO A 454 8.22 27.28 -35.48
N LYS A 455 9.09 27.55 -36.43
CA LYS A 455 10.51 27.18 -36.34
C LYS A 455 11.22 28.09 -35.34
N VAL A 456 11.68 27.52 -34.24
CA VAL A 456 12.31 28.23 -33.12
C VAL A 456 13.70 27.67 -32.89
N LYS A 457 14.66 28.59 -32.63
CA LYS A 457 16.02 28.21 -32.24
C LYS A 457 16.05 27.55 -30.87
N LEU A 458 17.02 26.64 -30.70
CA LEU A 458 17.39 26.08 -29.41
C LEU A 458 18.60 26.82 -28.84
N LEU A 459 18.85 26.61 -27.53
CA LEU A 459 19.97 27.20 -26.81
C LEU A 459 21.30 26.77 -27.40
N ASN A 460 22.18 27.78 -27.64
CA ASN A 460 23.57 27.52 -28.01
C ASN A 460 24.48 27.31 -26.79
N SER A 461 25.74 26.93 -27.01
CA SER A 461 26.68 26.61 -25.93
C SER A 461 26.99 27.83 -25.05
N GLU A 462 27.14 29.02 -25.63
CA GLU A 462 27.45 30.25 -24.88
C GLU A 462 26.32 30.62 -23.92
N GLN A 463 25.07 30.57 -24.39
CA GLN A 463 23.88 30.79 -23.58
C GLN A 463 23.79 29.78 -22.43
N CYS A 464 24.05 28.50 -22.72
CA CYS A 464 24.06 27.46 -21.71
C CYS A 464 25.14 27.67 -20.66
N LEU A 465 26.34 28.06 -21.04
CA LEU A 465 27.45 28.30 -20.10
C LEU A 465 27.17 29.51 -19.17
N GLU A 466 26.60 30.61 -19.70
CA GLU A 466 26.16 31.73 -18.85
C GLU A 466 25.08 31.30 -17.85
N MET A 467 24.13 30.47 -18.29
CA MET A 467 23.07 29.97 -17.42
C MET A 467 23.61 28.99 -16.36
N LEU A 468 24.62 28.18 -16.71
CA LEU A 468 25.31 27.28 -15.77
C LEU A 468 26.02 28.07 -14.67
N ASP A 469 26.75 29.12 -15.03
CA ASP A 469 27.47 29.99 -14.08
C ASP A 469 26.52 30.63 -13.06
N TYR A 470 25.32 30.99 -13.48
CA TYR A 470 24.25 31.44 -12.57
C TYR A 470 23.69 30.34 -11.67
N GLY A 471 23.76 29.06 -12.06
CA GLY A 471 23.25 27.91 -11.30
C GLY A 471 22.00 27.24 -11.89
N ILE A 472 21.72 27.44 -13.18
CA ILE A 472 20.77 26.60 -13.91
C ILE A 472 21.41 25.21 -14.12
N GLU A 473 20.64 24.15 -13.89
CA GLU A 473 21.06 22.79 -14.19
C GLU A 473 20.59 22.39 -15.58
N PHE A 474 21.42 21.65 -16.32
CA PHE A 474 21.03 21.06 -17.59
C PHE A 474 20.85 19.56 -17.47
N GLY A 475 19.81 19.04 -18.13
CA GLY A 475 19.51 17.63 -18.34
C GLY A 475 19.42 17.29 -19.82
N SER A 476 19.30 16.02 -20.17
CA SER A 476 19.13 15.58 -21.54
C SER A 476 17.67 15.38 -21.91
N HIS A 477 17.30 15.68 -23.17
CA HIS A 477 16.01 15.39 -23.79
C HIS A 477 16.15 14.53 -25.05
N GLY A 478 17.19 13.69 -25.09
CA GLY A 478 17.56 12.88 -26.25
C GLY A 478 18.39 13.67 -27.27
N ARG A 479 18.72 12.98 -28.38
CA ARG A 479 19.49 13.57 -29.49
C ARG A 479 18.61 14.38 -30.44
N TYR A 480 17.48 13.75 -30.84
CA TYR A 480 16.61 14.25 -31.93
C TYR A 480 15.15 14.36 -31.51
N HIS A 481 14.85 14.29 -30.20
CA HIS A 481 13.50 14.38 -29.65
C HIS A 481 12.54 13.28 -30.19
N ARG A 482 13.01 12.04 -30.34
CA ARG A 482 12.22 10.93 -30.87
C ARG A 482 11.36 10.27 -29.76
N ASP A 483 10.19 9.70 -30.14
CA ASP A 483 9.37 8.89 -29.23
C ASP A 483 10.09 7.55 -28.95
N LEU A 484 10.82 7.49 -27.83
CA LEU A 484 11.69 6.35 -27.46
C LEU A 484 10.90 5.04 -27.28
N THR A 485 9.61 5.13 -26.97
CA THR A 485 8.77 3.93 -26.77
C THR A 485 8.45 3.20 -28.06
N LYS A 486 8.72 3.82 -29.21
CA LYS A 486 8.50 3.28 -30.56
C LYS A 486 9.78 2.85 -31.26
N LEU A 487 10.93 3.01 -30.64
CA LEU A 487 12.23 2.72 -31.21
C LEU A 487 12.73 1.33 -30.81
N GLY A 488 13.62 0.79 -31.64
CA GLY A 488 14.39 -0.40 -31.28
C GLY A 488 15.45 -0.09 -30.22
N VAL A 489 15.96 -1.15 -29.57
CA VAL A 489 16.92 -1.01 -28.44
C VAL A 489 18.13 -0.15 -28.82
N TYR A 490 18.75 -0.41 -29.97
CA TYR A 490 19.92 0.33 -30.44
C TYR A 490 19.66 1.83 -30.66
N ASP A 491 18.50 2.17 -31.22
CA ASP A 491 18.11 3.58 -31.41
C ASP A 491 17.84 4.27 -30.07
N VAL A 492 17.25 3.56 -29.09
CA VAL A 492 17.04 4.10 -27.76
C VAL A 492 18.40 4.31 -27.04
N GLU A 493 19.31 3.36 -27.16
CA GLU A 493 20.67 3.51 -26.63
C GLU A 493 21.39 4.70 -27.29
N ASP A 494 21.31 4.87 -28.60
CA ASP A 494 21.89 6.00 -29.33
C ASP A 494 21.33 7.35 -28.83
N GLU A 495 20.01 7.49 -28.74
CA GLU A 495 19.32 8.68 -28.24
C GLU A 495 19.71 9.03 -26.78
N VAL A 496 19.90 8.00 -25.94
CA VAL A 496 20.11 8.21 -24.49
C VAL A 496 21.59 8.37 -24.14
N PHE A 497 22.48 7.49 -24.64
CA PHE A 497 23.91 7.55 -24.30
C PHE A 497 24.60 8.70 -25.03
N ASN A 498 24.38 8.85 -26.34
CA ASN A 498 25.10 9.86 -27.10
C ASN A 498 24.62 11.28 -26.78
N SER A 499 23.33 11.48 -26.48
CA SER A 499 22.88 12.79 -25.98
C SER A 499 23.58 13.20 -24.69
N LYS A 500 23.82 12.25 -23.77
CA LYS A 500 24.57 12.50 -22.55
C LYS A 500 26.00 12.90 -22.83
N LEU A 501 26.71 12.11 -23.65
CA LEU A 501 28.11 12.36 -23.99
C LEU A 501 28.27 13.72 -24.67
N THR A 502 27.46 14.02 -25.69
CA THR A 502 27.47 15.31 -26.39
C THR A 502 27.27 16.48 -25.45
N LEU A 503 26.30 16.38 -24.52
CA LEU A 503 26.02 17.46 -23.59
C LEU A 503 27.11 17.61 -22.52
N GLU A 504 27.65 16.50 -21.98
CA GLU A 504 28.76 16.54 -21.00
C GLU A 504 30.02 17.14 -21.62
N GLU A 505 30.34 16.79 -22.86
CA GLU A 505 31.47 17.38 -23.61
C GLU A 505 31.24 18.86 -23.87
N ARG A 506 30.05 19.23 -24.36
CA ARG A 506 29.70 20.61 -24.73
C ARG A 506 29.68 21.57 -23.52
N LEU A 507 29.25 21.09 -22.36
CA LEU A 507 29.01 21.94 -21.17
C LEU A 507 30.05 21.75 -20.06
N GLY A 508 30.91 20.74 -20.14
CA GLY A 508 31.95 20.47 -19.13
C GLY A 508 31.40 20.02 -17.76
N VAL A 509 30.14 19.59 -17.69
CA VAL A 509 29.50 19.21 -16.44
C VAL A 509 28.78 17.84 -16.58
N LYS A 510 28.62 17.12 -15.48
CA LYS A 510 27.86 15.87 -15.48
C LYS A 510 26.37 16.10 -15.69
N ILE A 511 25.77 15.36 -16.63
CA ILE A 511 24.33 15.36 -16.90
C ILE A 511 23.69 14.20 -16.13
N ILE A 512 22.90 14.53 -15.10
CA ILE A 512 22.37 13.55 -14.15
C ILE A 512 20.87 13.26 -14.33
N SER A 513 20.17 14.05 -15.13
CA SER A 513 18.72 13.91 -15.34
C SER A 513 18.37 13.78 -16.83
N PHE A 514 17.38 12.92 -17.12
CA PHE A 514 16.87 12.67 -18.46
C PHE A 514 15.36 12.97 -18.50
N CYS A 515 14.92 13.72 -19.48
CA CYS A 515 13.51 13.96 -19.73
C CYS A 515 13.07 13.11 -20.93
N TYR A 516 12.05 12.29 -20.75
CA TYR A 516 11.52 11.47 -21.83
C TYR A 516 10.76 12.33 -22.85
N PRO A 517 11.14 12.33 -24.14
CA PRO A 517 10.40 13.04 -25.18
C PRO A 517 8.92 12.65 -25.19
N TYR A 518 8.04 13.65 -25.37
CA TYR A 518 6.58 13.51 -25.26
C TYR A 518 6.09 13.02 -23.89
N GLY A 519 6.96 12.92 -22.88
CA GLY A 519 6.67 12.36 -21.55
C GLY A 519 6.38 10.86 -21.54
N LYS A 520 6.70 10.13 -22.62
CA LYS A 520 6.43 8.71 -22.78
C LYS A 520 7.60 7.85 -22.32
N VAL A 521 7.29 6.82 -21.52
CA VAL A 521 8.28 5.92 -20.95
C VAL A 521 7.71 4.50 -20.81
N ASN A 522 8.56 3.50 -21.02
CA ASN A 522 8.32 2.09 -20.72
C ASN A 522 9.51 1.51 -19.95
N ASP A 523 9.41 0.25 -19.51
CA ASP A 523 10.45 -0.37 -18.69
C ASP A 523 11.79 -0.51 -19.43
N LEU A 524 11.77 -0.79 -20.74
CA LEU A 524 12.98 -0.87 -21.57
C LEU A 524 13.73 0.48 -21.56
N VAL A 525 13.03 1.57 -21.85
CA VAL A 525 13.61 2.92 -21.87
C VAL A 525 14.17 3.32 -20.52
N LYS A 526 13.46 2.99 -19.43
CA LYS A 526 13.95 3.24 -18.06
C LYS A 526 15.27 2.52 -17.77
N GLU A 527 15.37 1.25 -18.12
CA GLU A 527 16.59 0.47 -17.90
C GLU A 527 17.77 1.02 -18.72
N ILE A 528 17.53 1.49 -19.95
CA ILE A 528 18.59 2.10 -20.77
C ILE A 528 19.04 3.44 -20.15
N VAL A 529 18.11 4.30 -19.71
CA VAL A 529 18.44 5.55 -19.03
C VAL A 529 19.26 5.30 -17.75
N LYS A 530 18.91 4.26 -17.01
CA LYS A 530 19.67 3.83 -15.83
C LYS A 530 21.07 3.34 -16.17
N LYS A 531 21.20 2.49 -17.21
CA LYS A 531 22.50 2.00 -17.71
C LYS A 531 23.41 3.13 -18.19
N ALA A 532 22.84 4.18 -18.81
CA ALA A 532 23.60 5.37 -19.22
C ALA A 532 24.11 6.22 -18.05
N GLY A 533 23.76 5.86 -16.80
CA GLY A 533 24.25 6.52 -15.59
C GLY A 533 23.56 7.83 -15.28
N TYR A 534 22.34 8.06 -15.77
CA TYR A 534 21.49 9.12 -15.23
C TYR A 534 21.01 8.72 -13.82
N LYS A 535 20.80 9.69 -12.95
CA LYS A 535 20.22 9.46 -11.62
C LYS A 535 18.69 9.62 -11.61
N TYR A 536 18.15 10.43 -12.52
CA TYR A 536 16.74 10.80 -12.56
C TYR A 536 16.18 10.73 -13.97
N GLY A 537 14.99 10.13 -14.11
CA GLY A 537 14.20 10.15 -15.34
C GLY A 537 12.85 10.83 -15.09
N VAL A 538 12.49 11.85 -15.89
CA VAL A 538 11.26 12.63 -15.68
C VAL A 538 10.27 12.44 -16.84
N ALA A 539 8.99 12.24 -16.48
CA ALA A 539 7.87 12.02 -17.38
C ALA A 539 6.73 13.03 -17.15
N THR A 540 5.66 12.94 -17.94
CA THR A 540 4.49 13.82 -17.82
C THR A 540 3.16 13.09 -17.79
N ASP A 541 3.17 11.77 -17.54
CA ASP A 541 1.97 10.95 -17.41
C ASP A 541 1.15 11.30 -16.16
N SER A 542 -0.10 10.84 -16.14
CA SER A 542 -1.04 11.14 -15.05
C SER A 542 -0.63 10.51 -13.72
N GLY A 543 -0.84 11.24 -12.64
CA GLY A 543 -0.62 10.74 -11.28
C GLY A 543 -0.02 11.78 -10.34
N PRO A 544 0.16 11.45 -9.07
CA PRO A 544 0.84 12.32 -8.12
C PRO A 544 2.34 12.40 -8.43
N VAL A 545 2.94 13.53 -8.11
CA VAL A 545 4.40 13.67 -8.10
C VAL A 545 4.94 13.00 -6.85
N ILE A 546 5.62 11.87 -7.01
CA ILE A 546 6.24 11.12 -5.90
C ILE A 546 7.69 10.84 -6.26
N LEU A 547 8.60 11.64 -5.70
CA LEU A 547 10.02 11.63 -6.04
C LEU A 547 10.76 10.34 -5.67
N HIS A 548 10.33 9.62 -4.66
CA HIS A 548 11.09 8.49 -4.09
C HIS A 548 10.50 7.11 -4.41
N GLU A 549 9.46 7.06 -5.22
CA GLU A 549 8.82 5.80 -5.58
C GLU A 549 9.57 5.13 -6.75
N ASP A 550 9.93 5.92 -7.76
CA ASP A 550 10.74 5.49 -8.91
C ASP A 550 11.52 6.70 -9.46
N PHE A 551 12.83 6.75 -9.22
CA PHE A 551 13.68 7.85 -9.69
C PHE A 551 13.82 7.91 -11.22
N TYR A 552 13.43 6.87 -11.92
CA TYR A 552 13.44 6.81 -13.38
C TYR A 552 12.03 6.99 -14.00
N HIS A 553 11.03 7.34 -13.17
CA HIS A 553 9.67 7.64 -13.61
C HIS A 553 9.05 8.76 -12.75
N ILE A 554 9.77 9.86 -12.62
CA ILE A 554 9.33 11.02 -11.84
C ILE A 554 8.31 11.81 -12.66
N ARG A 555 7.07 11.89 -12.18
CA ARG A 555 5.99 12.65 -12.82
C ARG A 555 6.12 14.13 -12.55
N ARG A 556 5.79 14.94 -13.55
CA ARG A 556 5.86 16.42 -13.45
C ARG A 556 4.50 17.06 -13.71
N ILE A 557 4.31 18.24 -13.20
CA ILE A 557 3.08 19.03 -13.31
C ILE A 557 3.21 20.02 -14.46
N LEU A 558 2.56 19.74 -15.57
CA LEU A 558 2.56 20.61 -16.76
C LEU A 558 1.90 21.97 -16.47
N ILE A 559 2.53 23.04 -16.97
CA ILE A 559 2.02 24.41 -16.92
C ILE A 559 1.59 24.84 -18.32
N PHE A 560 0.35 25.27 -18.44
CA PHE A 560 -0.29 25.63 -19.70
C PHE A 560 -0.68 27.11 -19.73
N PRO A 561 -1.00 27.67 -20.93
CA PRO A 561 -1.44 29.06 -21.07
C PRO A 561 -2.65 29.46 -20.21
N ASN A 562 -3.49 28.49 -19.87
CA ASN A 562 -4.68 28.69 -19.03
C ASN A 562 -4.41 28.47 -17.52
N THR A 563 -3.14 28.33 -17.10
CA THR A 563 -2.78 28.17 -15.69
C THR A 563 -2.79 29.52 -14.98
N THR A 564 -3.98 29.93 -14.52
CA THR A 564 -4.14 31.16 -13.72
C THR A 564 -3.37 31.02 -12.39
N THR A 565 -3.11 32.15 -11.70
CA THR A 565 -2.46 32.14 -10.37
C THR A 565 -3.19 31.25 -9.36
N TYR A 566 -4.51 31.16 -9.42
CA TYR A 566 -5.29 30.23 -8.57
C TYR A 566 -4.99 28.76 -8.91
N ARG A 567 -5.02 28.39 -10.18
CA ARG A 567 -4.66 27.03 -10.62
C ARG A 567 -3.21 26.71 -10.28
N PHE A 568 -2.30 27.68 -10.47
CA PHE A 568 -0.89 27.57 -10.11
C PHE A 568 -0.71 27.31 -8.61
N SER A 569 -1.41 28.06 -7.76
CA SER A 569 -1.36 27.86 -6.30
C SER A 569 -1.74 26.45 -5.86
N ARG A 570 -2.62 25.78 -6.58
CA ARG A 570 -2.97 24.37 -6.32
C ARG A 570 -1.86 23.42 -6.79
N LYS A 571 -1.23 23.71 -7.92
CA LYS A 571 -0.18 22.86 -8.51
C LYS A 571 1.08 22.78 -7.63
N VAL A 572 1.40 23.85 -6.90
CA VAL A 572 2.60 23.92 -6.06
C VAL A 572 2.39 23.42 -4.61
N ARG A 573 1.28 22.77 -4.29
CA ARG A 573 1.02 22.27 -2.92
C ARG A 573 1.79 21.02 -2.52
N GLY A 574 2.41 20.31 -3.45
CA GLY A 574 3.13 19.06 -3.18
C GLY A 574 2.24 17.81 -3.04
N ASP A 575 0.93 17.99 -2.92
CA ASP A 575 -0.07 16.91 -2.89
C ASP A 575 -0.96 16.92 -4.14
N TYR A 576 -0.59 17.70 -5.14
CA TYR A 576 -1.36 17.83 -6.37
C TYR A 576 -1.39 16.52 -7.14
N ASN A 577 -2.59 16.01 -7.33
CA ASN A 577 -2.86 14.84 -8.16
C ASN A 577 -3.61 15.29 -9.42
N PHE A 578 -3.04 15.04 -10.57
CA PHE A 578 -3.64 15.40 -11.86
C PHE A 578 -3.93 14.15 -12.69
N LYS A 579 -4.99 14.22 -13.48
CA LYS A 579 -5.28 13.24 -14.53
C LYS A 579 -4.95 13.89 -15.86
N ARG A 580 -4.24 13.20 -16.72
CA ARG A 580 -4.11 13.61 -18.11
C ARG A 580 -5.50 13.45 -18.74
N VAL A 581 -6.11 14.56 -19.16
CA VAL A 581 -7.34 14.49 -19.96
C VAL A 581 -6.88 13.93 -21.30
N GLY A 582 -7.46 12.82 -21.72
CA GLY A 582 -7.03 12.10 -22.91
C GLY A 582 -6.93 13.02 -24.12
N MET A 583 -5.82 12.86 -24.85
CA MET A 583 -5.71 13.29 -26.24
C MET A 583 -6.45 12.29 -27.10
#